data_ddfea22b708a8bc629258b576a447b49
#
_entry.id   ddfea22b708a8bc629258b576a447b49
#
_cell.length_a   1.000
_cell.length_b   1.000
_cell.length_c   1.000
_cell.angle_alpha   90.00
_cell.angle_beta   90.00
_cell.angle_gamma   90.00
#
_symmetry.space_group_name_H-M   'P 1'
#
loop_
_entity.id
_entity.type
_entity.pdbx_description
1 polymer ?
#
loop_
_entity_poly.entity_id
_entity_poly.type
_entity_poly.pdbx_seq_one_letter_code
_entity_poly.pdbx_strand_id
1 'polypeptide(L)'
;MKKNLRAAMIAALSVCCLAGCGNTANETVAATTAAAVAETTTATETTVAETTAAEIEKKEDAAILVVSFGTSFNDNRDLTIGAIENAFAESFPEYEIRRAFTSQIIIDVLKDRDNLAIDNVIEALDRAVADGIKELYVQPTHLMNGLEYKDLVKELSLYVDKFDKIVLAEPLLMDDADFDGVMNAITEKTDSYDDGKTAICFMGHGTHDEANAVYGKLQDKLKEAGFENYYIGTVEGAPTLDDVVAGLKANGTYENVVLLPLMVVAGDHANNDMAGDEEDSWKTVLTNEGYKVKCVVEGLGQIEAIQDMYIEHMDEAMKADVAFEAVEVETEAAVEVGGVLADGTYAIAVESSSSMFKIEKAELVVADGQMSAVITLSGTGYTKLFMGTGEEAAKAAEDACITFVEDANGAYTYTIPVAELNAPIDCAAFSKKKEEWYDRQLTFKSETIGADATIEETAGETEAEAAAPVDTAALTDGNYNIDVTLSGGSGKTTLVSPAVIEVKDGAAVATIQWTSPNYDYMIVDGVKYLQTNTEGDSVFEIPVIAFDVEVPVIANTVAMSKPHEIEYTITFHADSVK
;
A
#
# COMPACT_ATOMS: atom_id res chain seq x y z
N MET A 1 1.91 29.07 29.58
CA MET A 1 2.90 30.12 29.86
C MET A 1 4.30 29.73 29.34
N LYS A 2 4.44 28.82 28.36
CA LYS A 2 5.72 28.39 27.77
C LYS A 2 5.89 28.80 26.28
N LYS A 3 4.94 29.52 25.70
CA LYS A 3 4.95 29.93 24.27
C LYS A 3 5.92 31.06 23.89
N ASN A 4 6.62 31.70 24.83
CA ASN A 4 7.41 32.92 24.55
C ASN A 4 8.95 32.73 24.63
N LEU A 5 9.46 31.52 24.72
CA LEU A 5 10.92 31.31 24.85
C LEU A 5 11.62 30.91 23.55
N ARG A 6 10.89 30.36 22.57
CA ARG A 6 11.49 29.95 21.28
C ARG A 6 11.70 31.07 20.26
N ALA A 7 10.95 32.14 20.34
CA ALA A 7 11.05 33.28 19.39
C ALA A 7 12.31 34.18 19.57
N ALA A 8 13.13 33.96 20.58
CA ALA A 8 14.26 34.86 20.90
C ALA A 8 15.63 34.36 20.38
N MET A 9 15.75 33.17 19.83
CA MET A 9 17.04 32.59 19.39
C MET A 9 17.32 32.65 17.89
N ILE A 10 16.34 32.95 17.03
CA ILE A 10 16.51 32.95 15.57
C ILE A 10 17.05 34.26 14.97
N ALA A 11 17.24 35.32 15.77
CA ALA A 11 17.65 36.65 15.28
C ALA A 11 19.18 36.88 15.18
N ALA A 12 20.04 35.91 15.44
CA ALA A 12 21.48 36.15 15.59
C ALA A 12 22.39 35.55 14.47
N LEU A 13 21.87 34.91 13.41
CA LEU A 13 22.74 34.28 12.42
C LEU A 13 22.51 34.69 10.95
N SER A 14 22.07 35.90 10.69
CA SER A 14 21.83 36.37 9.32
C SER A 14 22.48 37.72 9.03
N VAL A 15 23.81 37.84 9.16
CA VAL A 15 24.60 38.88 8.47
C VAL A 15 26.02 38.36 8.25
N CYS A 16 26.30 37.84 7.08
CA CYS A 16 27.60 37.91 6.38
C CYS A 16 27.54 37.03 5.12
N CYS A 17 27.21 37.65 3.99
CA CYS A 17 27.78 37.36 2.68
C CYS A 17 27.07 38.19 1.62
N LEU A 18 27.55 39.41 1.39
CA LEU A 18 27.36 40.11 0.11
C LEU A 18 28.52 41.06 -0.14
N ALA A 19 29.29 40.79 -1.15
CA ALA A 19 30.11 41.61 -2.02
C ALA A 19 31.40 40.86 -2.32
N GLY A 20 31.86 40.64 -3.55
CA GLY A 20 31.50 41.14 -4.84
C GLY A 20 32.61 40.66 -5.79
N CYS A 21 32.27 40.43 -7.01
CA CYS A 21 33.17 40.07 -8.12
C CYS A 21 34.24 41.10 -8.38
N GLY A 22 35.42 40.67 -8.82
CA GLY A 22 36.41 41.56 -9.46
C GLY A 22 37.77 40.93 -9.65
N ASN A 23 38.09 40.77 -10.86
CA ASN A 23 39.16 40.10 -11.62
C ASN A 23 40.58 40.64 -11.40
N THR A 24 41.56 39.74 -11.63
CA THR A 24 42.89 39.88 -12.26
C THR A 24 44.11 40.41 -11.49
N ALA A 25 45.13 39.55 -11.57
CA ALA A 25 46.56 39.76 -11.88
C ALA A 25 47.53 40.19 -10.77
N ASN A 26 48.43 39.24 -10.50
CA ASN A 26 49.91 39.32 -10.40
C ASN A 26 50.55 40.59 -9.83
N GLU A 27 51.29 40.46 -8.76
CA GLU A 27 52.74 40.61 -8.74
C GLU A 27 53.33 40.59 -7.31
N THR A 28 54.52 40.08 -7.29
CA THR A 28 55.47 39.82 -6.20
C THR A 28 55.99 41.08 -5.48
N VAL A 29 56.51 40.84 -4.26
CA VAL A 29 57.74 41.40 -3.65
C VAL A 29 57.63 42.19 -2.35
N ALA A 30 58.39 41.65 -1.40
CA ALA A 30 59.22 42.26 -0.34
C ALA A 30 58.62 42.66 1.03
N ALA A 31 59.22 42.05 1.98
CA ALA A 31 59.25 42.32 3.40
C ALA A 31 59.83 43.74 3.72
N THR A 32 59.32 44.36 4.77
CA THR A 32 60.15 45.21 5.66
C THR A 32 59.52 45.34 7.06
N THR A 33 60.33 45.08 8.02
CA THR A 33 60.20 45.27 9.47
C THR A 33 60.01 46.76 9.86
N ALA A 34 59.17 47.03 10.91
CA ALA A 34 59.55 47.90 12.05
C ALA A 34 58.39 48.11 13.03
N ALA A 35 58.62 47.70 14.22
CA ALA A 35 58.72 48.49 15.46
C ALA A 35 57.43 48.90 16.17
N ALA A 36 57.38 48.42 17.42
CA ALA A 36 56.43 48.63 18.48
C ALA A 36 56.20 50.07 18.90
N VAL A 37 54.93 50.37 19.26
CA VAL A 37 54.61 51.34 20.33
C VAL A 37 53.52 50.72 21.21
N ALA A 38 53.86 50.61 22.51
CA ALA A 38 52.94 50.18 23.55
C ALA A 38 52.10 51.33 24.01
N GLU A 39 50.79 51.20 23.93
CA GLU A 39 49.85 52.02 24.73
C GLU A 39 49.07 51.08 25.65
N THR A 40 49.23 51.33 26.96
CA THR A 40 48.58 50.67 28.06
C THR A 40 47.14 51.21 28.17
N THR A 41 46.16 50.40 27.84
CA THR A 41 44.77 50.66 28.19
C THR A 41 44.30 49.58 29.13
N THR A 42 43.93 49.99 30.32
CA THR A 42 43.37 49.16 31.38
C THR A 42 42.01 48.61 30.90
N ALA A 43 41.97 47.35 30.59
CA ALA A 43 40.71 46.65 30.31
C ALA A 43 40.15 46.11 31.63
N THR A 44 38.95 46.61 31.95
CA THR A 44 38.11 46.00 33.01
C THR A 44 37.63 44.66 32.50
N GLU A 45 38.12 43.59 33.10
CA GLU A 45 37.59 42.23 32.88
C GLU A 45 36.15 42.17 33.36
N THR A 46 35.23 42.21 32.42
CA THR A 46 33.88 41.72 32.65
C THR A 46 33.94 40.21 32.46
N THR A 47 33.96 39.47 33.54
CA THR A 47 33.74 38.03 33.55
C THR A 47 32.36 37.76 33.00
N VAL A 48 32.28 37.39 31.74
CA VAL A 48 31.13 36.71 31.17
C VAL A 48 31.15 35.31 31.81
N ALA A 49 30.19 35.07 32.70
CA ALA A 49 29.94 33.72 33.18
C ALA A 49 29.57 32.88 31.98
N GLU A 50 30.45 32.01 31.54
CA GLU A 50 30.10 30.85 30.69
C GLU A 50 29.05 30.06 31.48
N THR A 51 27.79 30.19 31.06
CA THR A 51 26.75 29.26 31.47
C THR A 51 27.11 27.95 30.76
N THR A 52 27.82 27.08 31.45
CA THR A 52 27.95 25.70 31.04
C THR A 52 26.53 25.16 30.90
N ALA A 53 26.11 24.85 29.65
CA ALA A 53 24.93 24.05 29.43
C ALA A 53 25.11 22.78 30.29
N ALA A 54 24.17 22.54 31.19
CA ALA A 54 24.19 21.32 31.98
C ALA A 54 24.24 20.15 30.96
N GLU A 55 25.23 19.27 31.08
CA GLU A 55 25.26 18.03 30.29
C GLU A 55 23.95 17.29 30.58
N ILE A 56 23.16 17.05 29.53
CA ILE A 56 21.93 16.26 29.63
C ILE A 56 22.35 14.82 29.87
N GLU A 57 21.96 14.28 31.02
CA GLU A 57 22.20 12.87 31.33
C GLU A 57 21.35 12.00 30.41
N LYS A 58 22.01 11.17 29.60
CA LYS A 58 21.36 10.23 28.67
C LYS A 58 20.77 9.07 29.45
N LYS A 59 19.59 8.63 29.06
CA LYS A 59 18.96 7.39 29.53
C LYS A 59 19.56 6.23 28.72
N GLU A 60 20.43 5.43 29.35
CA GLU A 60 21.15 4.34 28.65
C GLU A 60 20.25 3.12 28.36
N ASP A 61 19.17 2.97 29.11
CA ASP A 61 18.23 1.84 29.02
C ASP A 61 16.85 2.22 28.48
N ALA A 62 16.72 3.42 27.90
CA ALA A 62 15.47 3.88 27.27
C ALA A 62 15.74 4.56 25.93
N ALA A 63 14.88 4.31 24.93
CA ALA A 63 15.01 4.87 23.60
C ALA A 63 13.63 5.26 23.02
N ILE A 64 13.65 6.17 22.04
CA ILE A 64 12.48 6.45 21.18
C ILE A 64 12.74 5.84 19.81
N LEU A 65 11.83 4.96 19.36
CA LEU A 65 11.83 4.38 18.03
C LEU A 65 10.82 5.13 17.16
N VAL A 66 11.32 5.88 16.17
CA VAL A 66 10.50 6.53 15.16
C VAL A 66 10.28 5.56 14.02
N VAL A 67 9.03 5.16 13.79
CA VAL A 67 8.64 4.18 12.78
C VAL A 67 7.94 4.90 11.63
N SER A 68 8.52 4.81 10.44
CA SER A 68 8.02 5.45 9.22
C SER A 68 7.78 4.41 8.14
N PHE A 69 6.87 4.69 7.20
CA PHE A 69 6.74 3.86 5.99
C PHE A 69 8.07 3.80 5.21
N GLY A 70 8.76 4.92 5.15
CA GLY A 70 10.00 5.08 4.42
C GLY A 70 9.82 5.78 3.08
N THR A 71 10.93 6.17 2.46
CA THR A 71 11.00 6.62 1.07
C THR A 71 12.38 6.38 0.50
N SER A 72 12.44 5.96 -0.77
CA SER A 72 13.68 5.76 -1.50
C SER A 72 14.27 7.06 -2.08
N PHE A 73 13.54 8.18 -2.00
CA PHE A 73 13.98 9.51 -2.43
C PHE A 73 14.82 10.17 -1.33
N ASN A 74 16.14 10.17 -1.50
CA ASN A 74 17.10 10.56 -0.47
C ASN A 74 16.88 12.00 0.05
N ASP A 75 16.75 12.98 -0.86
CA ASP A 75 16.53 14.38 -0.46
C ASP A 75 15.20 14.54 0.30
N ASN A 76 14.14 13.85 -0.15
CA ASN A 76 12.86 13.91 0.52
C ASN A 76 12.88 13.21 1.88
N ARG A 77 13.57 12.06 2.00
CA ARG A 77 13.75 11.36 3.28
C ARG A 77 14.38 12.26 4.33
N ASP A 78 15.45 12.98 3.95
CA ASP A 78 16.16 13.86 4.89
C ASP A 78 15.29 15.06 5.30
N LEU A 79 14.51 15.60 4.36
CA LEU A 79 13.64 16.75 4.58
C LEU A 79 12.34 16.42 5.33
N THR A 80 11.93 15.15 5.38
CA THR A 80 10.68 14.70 6.01
C THR A 80 10.95 13.84 7.24
N ILE A 81 11.30 12.57 7.05
CA ILE A 81 11.59 11.62 8.13
C ILE A 81 12.75 12.14 8.99
N GLY A 82 13.83 12.56 8.34
CA GLY A 82 14.99 13.13 9.03
C GLY A 82 14.66 14.40 9.81
N ALA A 83 13.76 15.25 9.30
CA ALA A 83 13.31 16.44 10.01
C ALA A 83 12.48 16.08 11.25
N ILE A 84 11.57 15.09 11.15
CA ILE A 84 10.80 14.59 12.30
C ILE A 84 11.77 14.02 13.35
N GLU A 85 12.70 13.14 12.98
CA GLU A 85 13.67 12.55 13.90
C GLU A 85 14.56 13.59 14.58
N ASN A 86 14.99 14.62 13.84
CA ASN A 86 15.75 15.74 14.42
C ASN A 86 14.90 16.53 15.43
N ALA A 87 13.62 16.78 15.13
CA ALA A 87 12.71 17.44 16.05
C ALA A 87 12.50 16.61 17.33
N PHE A 88 12.45 15.27 17.21
CA PHE A 88 12.44 14.36 18.35
C PHE A 88 13.74 14.43 19.17
N ALA A 89 14.90 14.43 18.51
CA ALA A 89 16.20 14.54 19.17
C ALA A 89 16.38 15.88 19.92
N GLU A 90 15.79 16.95 19.39
CA GLU A 90 15.77 18.27 20.05
C GLU A 90 14.80 18.32 21.22
N SER A 91 13.64 17.68 21.11
CA SER A 91 12.57 17.71 22.13
C SER A 91 12.80 16.74 23.27
N PHE A 92 13.44 15.61 23.00
CA PHE A 92 13.74 14.54 23.95
C PHE A 92 15.24 14.24 24.00
N PRO A 93 16.08 15.21 24.34
CA PRO A 93 17.54 15.10 24.23
C PRO A 93 18.16 14.06 25.17
N GLU A 94 17.44 13.57 26.18
CA GLU A 94 17.87 12.49 27.06
C GLU A 94 17.71 11.10 26.47
N TYR A 95 16.92 10.93 25.41
CA TYR A 95 16.70 9.63 24.75
C TYR A 95 17.60 9.45 23.53
N GLU A 96 17.91 8.21 23.20
CA GLU A 96 18.40 7.82 21.88
C GLU A 96 17.23 7.78 20.92
N ILE A 97 17.34 8.43 19.76
CA ILE A 97 16.35 8.35 18.70
C ILE A 97 16.79 7.28 17.70
N ARG A 98 15.94 6.27 17.52
CA ARG A 98 16.14 5.13 16.60
C ARG A 98 15.15 5.22 15.46
N ARG A 99 15.49 4.62 14.33
CA ARG A 99 14.71 4.59 13.11
C ARG A 99 14.32 3.15 12.77
N ALA A 100 13.07 2.98 12.28
CA ALA A 100 12.66 1.79 11.54
C ALA A 100 11.77 2.18 10.36
N PHE A 101 11.78 1.36 9.30
CA PHE A 101 10.84 1.47 8.20
C PHE A 101 9.90 0.27 8.17
N THR A 102 8.65 0.50 7.75
CA THR A 102 7.67 -0.58 7.56
C THR A 102 7.74 -1.19 6.16
N SER A 103 8.19 -0.42 5.14
CA SER A 103 8.26 -0.91 3.77
C SER A 103 9.58 -1.62 3.49
N GLN A 104 9.55 -2.96 3.39
CA GLN A 104 10.72 -3.78 3.04
C GLN A 104 11.26 -3.41 1.66
N ILE A 105 10.38 -3.14 0.68
CA ILE A 105 10.77 -2.72 -0.66
C ILE A 105 11.66 -1.48 -0.63
N ILE A 106 11.30 -0.48 0.18
CA ILE A 106 12.10 0.75 0.32
C ILE A 106 13.44 0.45 0.97
N ILE A 107 13.45 -0.39 2.00
CA ILE A 107 14.68 -0.83 2.70
C ILE A 107 15.64 -1.47 1.71
N ASP A 108 15.15 -2.40 0.88
CA ASP A 108 15.95 -3.13 -0.08
C ASP A 108 16.49 -2.19 -1.18
N VAL A 109 15.67 -1.31 -1.73
CA VAL A 109 16.12 -0.29 -2.70
C VAL A 109 17.23 0.59 -2.13
N LEU A 110 17.09 1.05 -0.88
CA LEU A 110 18.12 1.88 -0.23
C LEU A 110 19.41 1.11 0.03
N LYS A 111 19.30 -0.14 0.43
CA LYS A 111 20.44 -1.03 0.64
C LYS A 111 21.20 -1.29 -0.66
N ASP A 112 20.49 -1.63 -1.74
CA ASP A 112 21.10 -2.02 -3.01
C ASP A 112 21.63 -0.83 -3.79
N ARG A 113 20.88 0.27 -3.86
CA ARG A 113 21.26 1.48 -4.60
C ARG A 113 22.29 2.33 -3.87
N ASP A 114 22.08 2.54 -2.56
CA ASP A 114 22.82 3.53 -1.77
C ASP A 114 23.77 2.88 -0.74
N ASN A 115 23.74 1.54 -0.60
CA ASN A 115 24.39 0.80 0.47
C ASN A 115 24.01 1.33 1.87
N LEU A 116 22.76 1.75 2.01
CA LEU A 116 22.19 2.29 3.24
C LEU A 116 21.32 1.22 3.89
N ALA A 117 21.82 0.64 4.98
CA ALA A 117 21.05 -0.31 5.77
C ALA A 117 20.10 0.45 6.70
N ILE A 118 18.81 0.16 6.62
CA ILE A 118 17.77 0.63 7.54
C ILE A 118 17.06 -0.61 8.05
N ASP A 119 16.84 -0.67 9.35
CA ASP A 119 16.13 -1.78 9.97
C ASP A 119 14.63 -1.71 9.64
N ASN A 120 14.00 -2.85 9.39
CA ASN A 120 12.56 -2.97 9.52
C ASN A 120 12.16 -2.97 11.01
N VAL A 121 10.87 -3.02 11.30
CA VAL A 121 10.38 -2.91 12.68
C VAL A 121 10.93 -4.04 13.56
N ILE A 122 10.86 -5.29 13.08
CA ILE A 122 11.36 -6.47 13.80
C ILE A 122 12.87 -6.37 14.05
N GLU A 123 13.65 -6.01 13.03
CA GLU A 123 15.10 -5.83 13.15
C GLU A 123 15.47 -4.71 14.14
N ALA A 124 14.70 -3.61 14.15
CA ALA A 124 14.90 -2.51 15.08
C ALA A 124 14.56 -2.92 16.53
N LEU A 125 13.51 -3.70 16.73
CA LEU A 125 13.11 -4.25 18.03
C LEU A 125 14.17 -5.23 18.53
N ASP A 126 14.63 -6.16 17.70
CA ASP A 126 15.70 -7.11 18.03
C ASP A 126 16.99 -6.39 18.42
N ARG A 127 17.35 -5.34 17.67
CA ARG A 127 18.52 -4.51 17.97
C ARG A 127 18.37 -3.77 19.29
N ALA A 128 17.19 -3.20 19.58
CA ALA A 128 16.92 -2.53 20.84
C ALA A 128 17.06 -3.48 22.03
N VAL A 129 16.55 -4.71 21.91
CA VAL A 129 16.72 -5.77 22.93
C VAL A 129 18.20 -6.13 23.10
N ALA A 130 18.94 -6.32 22.00
CA ALA A 130 20.36 -6.66 22.03
C ALA A 130 21.22 -5.55 22.65
N ASP A 131 20.86 -4.29 22.47
CA ASP A 131 21.52 -3.12 23.05
C ASP A 131 21.16 -2.91 24.54
N GLY A 132 20.20 -3.67 25.08
CA GLY A 132 19.81 -3.62 26.48
C GLY A 132 18.80 -2.53 26.82
N ILE A 133 18.08 -2.02 25.83
CA ILE A 133 16.96 -1.10 26.03
C ILE A 133 15.86 -1.83 26.81
N LYS A 134 15.35 -1.20 27.85
CA LYS A 134 14.29 -1.74 28.71
C LYS A 134 12.98 -1.00 28.55
N GLU A 135 13.05 0.32 28.35
CA GLU A 135 11.87 1.16 28.10
C GLU A 135 11.92 1.66 26.67
N LEU A 136 10.96 1.25 25.84
CA LEU A 136 10.86 1.64 24.45
C LEU A 136 9.62 2.51 24.24
N TYR A 137 9.83 3.70 23.70
CA TYR A 137 8.78 4.62 23.30
C TYR A 137 8.70 4.62 21.78
N VAL A 138 7.55 4.28 21.22
CA VAL A 138 7.38 4.09 19.77
C VAL A 138 6.51 5.19 19.20
N GLN A 139 7.05 5.95 18.24
CA GLN A 139 6.30 6.95 17.49
C GLN A 139 6.11 6.51 16.05
N PRO A 140 4.90 6.11 15.65
CA PRO A 140 4.57 5.93 14.25
C PRO A 140 4.42 7.30 13.57
N THR A 141 5.06 7.48 12.41
CA THR A 141 4.86 8.68 11.59
C THR A 141 3.79 8.47 10.52
N HIS A 142 2.93 7.48 10.71
CA HIS A 142 1.80 7.22 9.82
C HIS A 142 0.77 8.35 9.89
N LEU A 143 0.07 8.55 8.78
CA LEU A 143 -0.99 9.57 8.73
C LEU A 143 -2.22 9.18 9.57
N MET A 144 -2.51 7.87 9.66
CA MET A 144 -3.74 7.34 10.25
C MET A 144 -3.52 5.95 10.85
N ASN A 145 -4.51 5.45 11.57
CA ASN A 145 -4.59 4.06 12.05
C ASN A 145 -5.05 3.13 10.90
N GLY A 146 -4.21 3.01 9.87
CA GLY A 146 -4.42 2.13 8.71
C GLY A 146 -3.71 0.79 8.85
N LEU A 147 -3.54 0.07 7.74
CA LEU A 147 -2.96 -1.28 7.72
C LEU A 147 -1.55 -1.30 8.32
N GLU A 148 -0.67 -0.40 7.90
CA GLU A 148 0.72 -0.35 8.36
C GLU A 148 0.82 -0.05 9.88
N TYR A 149 -0.09 0.77 10.41
CA TYR A 149 -0.14 0.98 11.86
C TYR A 149 -0.64 -0.26 12.61
N LYS A 150 -1.66 -0.93 12.06
CA LYS A 150 -2.18 -2.19 12.63
C LYS A 150 -1.12 -3.28 12.61
N ASP A 151 -0.30 -3.35 11.57
CA ASP A 151 0.82 -4.30 11.49
C ASP A 151 1.92 -3.95 12.50
N LEU A 152 2.28 -2.68 12.66
CA LEU A 152 3.18 -2.24 13.73
C LEU A 152 2.66 -2.68 15.12
N VAL A 153 1.35 -2.54 15.38
CA VAL A 153 0.72 -2.98 16.64
C VAL A 153 0.88 -4.50 16.84
N LYS A 154 0.72 -5.30 15.78
CA LYS A 154 0.95 -6.75 15.83
C LYS A 154 2.41 -7.09 16.12
N GLU A 155 3.35 -6.44 15.42
CA GLU A 155 4.78 -6.64 15.61
C GLU A 155 5.22 -6.28 17.04
N LEU A 156 4.76 -5.15 17.58
CA LEU A 156 5.03 -4.76 18.97
C LEU A 156 4.46 -5.77 19.96
N SER A 157 3.33 -6.39 19.67
CA SER A 157 2.71 -7.39 20.53
C SER A 157 3.59 -8.63 20.74
N LEU A 158 4.45 -8.95 19.78
CA LEU A 158 5.40 -10.05 19.89
C LEU A 158 6.58 -9.75 20.84
N TYR A 159 6.74 -8.48 21.24
CA TYR A 159 7.89 -8.01 22.01
C TYR A 159 7.54 -7.49 23.40
N VAL A 160 6.27 -7.51 23.82
CA VAL A 160 5.85 -7.00 25.15
C VAL A 160 6.64 -7.64 26.31
N ASP A 161 7.00 -8.91 26.17
CA ASP A 161 7.77 -9.65 27.19
C ASP A 161 9.31 -9.42 27.09
N LYS A 162 9.78 -8.69 26.09
CA LYS A 162 11.21 -8.43 25.85
C LYS A 162 11.68 -7.12 26.48
N PHE A 163 10.75 -6.21 26.73
CA PHE A 163 11.00 -4.91 27.36
C PHE A 163 10.32 -4.84 28.73
N ASP A 164 10.89 -4.05 29.63
CA ASP A 164 10.23 -3.73 30.90
C ASP A 164 8.96 -2.90 30.63
N LYS A 165 8.98 -2.11 29.53
CA LYS A 165 7.87 -1.28 29.10
C LYS A 165 7.98 -0.89 27.64
N ILE A 166 6.86 -0.98 26.91
CA ILE A 166 6.67 -0.35 25.62
C ILE A 166 5.57 0.70 25.78
N VAL A 167 5.74 1.89 25.21
CA VAL A 167 4.70 2.93 25.08
C VAL A 167 4.55 3.25 23.61
N LEU A 168 3.34 3.11 23.08
CA LEU A 168 3.00 3.42 21.71
C LEU A 168 2.25 4.76 21.66
N ALA A 169 2.80 5.73 20.93
CA ALA A 169 2.12 6.98 20.65
C ALA A 169 1.16 6.86 19.45
N GLU A 170 0.26 7.81 19.31
CA GLU A 170 -0.73 7.84 18.25
C GLU A 170 -0.14 8.28 16.91
N PRO A 171 -0.68 7.82 15.76
CA PRO A 171 -0.39 8.38 14.43
C PRO A 171 -1.01 9.78 14.29
N LEU A 172 -0.80 10.46 13.14
CA LEU A 172 -1.08 11.89 13.00
C LEU A 172 -2.56 12.27 13.15
N LEU A 173 -3.49 11.45 12.64
CA LEU A 173 -4.93 11.77 12.58
C LEU A 173 -5.74 10.75 13.40
N MET A 174 -5.92 11.02 14.66
CA MET A 174 -6.71 10.17 15.56
C MET A 174 -7.97 10.89 16.06
N ASP A 175 -7.83 12.04 16.65
CA ASP A 175 -8.94 12.78 17.24
C ASP A 175 -9.28 14.09 16.50
N ASP A 176 -10.30 14.82 16.95
CA ASP A 176 -10.74 16.07 16.30
C ASP A 176 -9.71 17.19 16.39
N ALA A 177 -8.88 17.21 17.43
CA ALA A 177 -7.83 18.21 17.60
C ALA A 177 -6.71 18.02 16.56
N ASP A 178 -6.40 16.76 16.24
CA ASP A 178 -5.44 16.42 15.19
C ASP A 178 -5.90 16.91 13.84
N PHE A 179 -7.18 16.67 13.51
CA PHE A 179 -7.73 17.16 12.23
C PHE A 179 -7.69 18.69 12.16
N ASP A 180 -7.97 19.38 13.25
CA ASP A 180 -7.86 20.84 13.32
C ASP A 180 -6.38 21.29 13.21
N GLY A 181 -5.45 20.55 13.82
CA GLY A 181 -4.02 20.77 13.73
C GLY A 181 -3.49 20.61 12.30
N VAL A 182 -3.80 19.50 11.64
CA VAL A 182 -3.39 19.24 10.25
C VAL A 182 -4.03 20.25 9.31
N MET A 183 -5.34 20.55 9.45
CA MET A 183 -6.02 21.57 8.66
C MET A 183 -5.28 22.93 8.78
N ASN A 184 -4.95 23.37 9.99
CA ASN A 184 -4.24 24.64 10.20
C ASN A 184 -2.84 24.59 9.57
N ALA A 185 -2.10 23.50 9.74
CA ALA A 185 -0.75 23.34 9.19
C ALA A 185 -0.73 23.42 7.65
N ILE A 186 -1.65 22.70 6.98
CA ILE A 186 -1.69 22.69 5.51
C ILE A 186 -2.23 24.01 4.94
N THR A 187 -3.18 24.65 5.60
CA THR A 187 -3.72 25.95 5.14
C THR A 187 -2.72 27.07 5.35
N GLU A 188 -1.99 27.11 6.47
CA GLU A 188 -0.89 28.07 6.68
C GLU A 188 0.23 27.88 5.64
N LYS A 189 0.62 26.62 5.37
CA LYS A 189 1.64 26.28 4.36
C LYS A 189 1.26 26.76 2.97
N THR A 190 -0.01 26.76 2.64
CA THR A 190 -0.52 27.04 1.29
C THR A 190 -1.19 28.42 1.16
N ASP A 191 -1.24 29.23 2.22
CA ASP A 191 -1.86 30.58 2.24
C ASP A 191 -1.40 31.47 1.06
N SER A 192 -0.12 31.38 0.69
CA SER A 192 0.45 32.16 -0.42
C SER A 192 -0.13 31.81 -1.80
N TYR A 193 -0.83 30.70 -1.94
CA TYR A 193 -1.50 30.26 -3.18
C TYR A 193 -2.98 30.65 -3.22
N ASP A 194 -3.56 31.06 -2.10
CA ASP A 194 -4.97 31.46 -2.02
C ASP A 194 -5.18 32.88 -2.55
N ASP A 195 -5.40 32.98 -3.85
CA ASP A 195 -5.64 34.23 -4.60
C ASP A 195 -7.09 34.38 -5.09
N GLY A 196 -7.99 33.50 -4.64
CA GLY A 196 -9.40 33.46 -5.05
C GLY A 196 -9.65 32.89 -6.45
N LYS A 197 -8.59 32.44 -7.17
CA LYS A 197 -8.66 31.81 -8.50
C LYS A 197 -7.91 30.49 -8.55
N THR A 198 -7.26 30.14 -7.49
CA THR A 198 -6.45 28.92 -7.37
C THR A 198 -7.16 27.94 -6.44
N ALA A 199 -7.37 26.74 -6.92
CA ALA A 199 -7.76 25.61 -6.11
C ALA A 199 -6.50 24.91 -5.55
N ILE A 200 -6.54 24.52 -4.31
CA ILE A 200 -5.48 23.79 -3.62
C ILE A 200 -5.94 22.35 -3.46
N CYS A 201 -5.27 21.44 -4.13
CA CYS A 201 -5.65 20.04 -4.19
C CYS A 201 -4.58 19.17 -3.51
N PHE A 202 -4.99 18.39 -2.54
CA PHE A 202 -4.14 17.46 -1.83
C PHE A 202 -4.39 16.03 -2.32
N MET A 203 -3.32 15.32 -2.62
CA MET A 203 -3.33 13.93 -3.01
C MET A 203 -2.86 13.05 -1.86
N GLY A 204 -3.77 12.30 -1.24
CA GLY A 204 -3.45 11.24 -0.28
C GLY A 204 -3.13 9.92 -0.97
N HIS A 205 -2.57 8.96 -0.24
CA HIS A 205 -2.37 7.61 -0.74
C HIS A 205 -3.73 6.92 -0.95
N GLY A 206 -4.57 6.95 0.06
CA GLY A 206 -5.81 6.17 0.09
C GLY A 206 -5.57 4.75 0.58
N THR A 207 -6.63 4.06 0.93
CA THR A 207 -6.61 2.65 1.34
C THR A 207 -8.00 2.06 1.23
N HIS A 208 -8.10 0.73 1.12
CA HIS A 208 -9.36 0.00 1.22
C HIS A 208 -9.80 -0.23 2.68
N ASP A 209 -8.94 0.10 3.66
CA ASP A 209 -9.25 0.04 5.09
C ASP A 209 -10.25 1.13 5.50
N GLU A 210 -10.99 0.90 6.58
CA GLU A 210 -11.93 1.87 7.16
C GLU A 210 -11.27 3.20 7.55
N ALA A 211 -9.96 3.18 7.85
CA ALA A 211 -9.17 4.36 8.14
C ALA A 211 -9.14 5.37 6.97
N ASN A 212 -9.50 4.95 5.76
CA ASN A 212 -9.64 5.85 4.60
C ASN A 212 -10.62 7.01 4.85
N ALA A 213 -11.54 6.87 5.81
CA ALA A 213 -12.50 7.90 6.19
C ALA A 213 -11.85 9.22 6.64
N VAL A 214 -10.58 9.21 7.05
CA VAL A 214 -9.84 10.42 7.46
C VAL A 214 -9.78 11.48 6.36
N TYR A 215 -9.70 11.09 5.09
CA TYR A 215 -9.65 12.02 3.96
C TYR A 215 -10.96 12.80 3.81
N GLY A 216 -12.10 12.10 3.90
CA GLY A 216 -13.41 12.73 3.89
C GLY A 216 -13.62 13.65 5.10
N LYS A 217 -13.24 13.20 6.30
CA LYS A 217 -13.33 13.99 7.53
C LYS A 217 -12.50 15.27 7.46
N LEU A 218 -11.26 15.21 6.95
CA LEU A 218 -10.42 16.39 6.78
C LEU A 218 -11.01 17.36 5.74
N GLN A 219 -11.56 16.81 4.63
CA GLN A 219 -12.25 17.62 3.62
C GLN A 219 -13.45 18.37 4.21
N ASP A 220 -14.23 17.73 5.07
CA ASP A 220 -15.39 18.35 5.72
C ASP A 220 -14.95 19.45 6.71
N LYS A 221 -13.91 19.20 7.49
CA LYS A 221 -13.31 20.20 8.39
C LYS A 221 -12.83 21.45 7.63
N LEU A 222 -12.17 21.27 6.49
CA LEU A 222 -11.75 22.39 5.63
C LEU A 222 -12.96 23.21 5.15
N LYS A 223 -14.04 22.57 4.70
CA LYS A 223 -15.27 23.24 4.28
C LYS A 223 -15.95 23.97 5.44
N GLU A 224 -16.08 23.32 6.59
CA GLU A 224 -16.67 23.92 7.79
C GLU A 224 -15.90 25.17 8.26
N ALA A 225 -14.58 25.17 8.09
CA ALA A 225 -13.72 26.31 8.38
C ALA A 225 -13.74 27.40 7.28
N GLY A 226 -14.46 27.17 6.16
CA GLY A 226 -14.62 28.15 5.07
C GLY A 226 -13.56 28.05 3.96
N PHE A 227 -12.73 27.02 3.95
CA PHE A 227 -11.74 26.77 2.90
C PHE A 227 -12.36 26.03 1.71
N GLU A 228 -13.23 26.73 0.98
CA GLU A 228 -14.01 26.19 -0.14
C GLU A 228 -13.17 25.85 -1.39
N ASN A 229 -11.94 26.33 -1.47
CA ASN A 229 -11.00 26.11 -2.57
C ASN A 229 -10.01 24.98 -2.29
N TYR A 230 -10.19 24.23 -1.20
CA TYR A 230 -9.38 23.07 -0.85
C TYR A 230 -10.10 21.77 -1.21
N TYR A 231 -9.38 20.88 -1.87
CA TYR A 231 -9.88 19.59 -2.33
C TYR A 231 -8.93 18.48 -1.91
N ILE A 232 -9.47 17.39 -1.42
CA ILE A 232 -8.71 16.19 -1.07
C ILE A 232 -9.18 15.05 -1.97
N GLY A 233 -8.24 14.32 -2.53
CA GLY A 233 -8.50 13.05 -3.19
C GLY A 233 -7.35 12.08 -2.94
N THR A 234 -7.48 10.85 -3.39
CA THR A 234 -6.55 9.76 -3.12
C THR A 234 -6.18 9.00 -4.38
N VAL A 235 -5.03 8.30 -4.33
CA VAL A 235 -4.58 7.41 -5.42
C VAL A 235 -5.36 6.09 -5.39
N GLU A 236 -5.47 5.48 -4.20
CA GLU A 236 -5.99 4.11 -4.04
C GLU A 236 -7.31 4.01 -3.25
N GLY A 237 -7.94 5.13 -2.96
CA GLY A 237 -9.15 5.15 -2.16
C GLY A 237 -10.18 6.15 -2.67
N ALA A 238 -11.02 6.61 -1.76
CA ALA A 238 -11.98 7.69 -1.99
C ALA A 238 -11.74 8.85 -0.99
N PRO A 239 -11.91 10.11 -1.40
CA PRO A 239 -12.34 10.57 -2.73
C PRO A 239 -11.29 10.31 -3.83
N THR A 240 -11.74 10.10 -5.06
CA THR A 240 -10.88 9.86 -6.21
C THR A 240 -10.43 11.17 -6.89
N LEU A 241 -9.50 11.09 -7.85
CA LEU A 241 -9.18 12.22 -8.73
C LEU A 241 -10.43 12.73 -9.49
N ASP A 242 -11.30 11.82 -9.94
CA ASP A 242 -12.55 12.19 -10.63
C ASP A 242 -13.50 13.01 -9.74
N ASP A 243 -13.54 12.69 -8.43
CA ASP A 243 -14.32 13.48 -7.45
C ASP A 243 -13.75 14.90 -7.30
N VAL A 244 -12.41 15.02 -7.27
CA VAL A 244 -11.73 16.32 -7.26
C VAL A 244 -12.04 17.11 -8.52
N VAL A 245 -11.93 16.50 -9.71
CA VAL A 245 -12.25 17.12 -11.00
C VAL A 245 -13.72 17.57 -11.04
N ALA A 246 -14.63 16.72 -10.57
CA ALA A 246 -16.05 17.07 -10.49
C ALA A 246 -16.31 18.27 -9.57
N GLY A 247 -15.64 18.32 -8.40
CA GLY A 247 -15.71 19.44 -7.47
C GLY A 247 -15.19 20.75 -8.05
N LEU A 248 -14.04 20.71 -8.72
CA LEU A 248 -13.45 21.87 -9.40
C LEU A 248 -14.37 22.41 -10.49
N LYS A 249 -14.96 21.54 -11.31
CA LYS A 249 -15.92 21.90 -12.37
C LYS A 249 -17.21 22.47 -11.80
N ALA A 250 -17.70 21.95 -10.69
CA ALA A 250 -18.92 22.43 -10.04
C ALA A 250 -18.75 23.87 -9.51
N ASN A 251 -17.58 24.23 -9.01
CA ASN A 251 -17.26 25.60 -8.59
C ASN A 251 -17.12 26.52 -9.83
N GLY A 252 -16.42 26.07 -10.87
CA GLY A 252 -16.33 26.73 -12.18
C GLY A 252 -15.57 28.06 -12.22
N THR A 253 -14.90 28.46 -11.15
CA THR A 253 -14.23 29.78 -11.03
C THR A 253 -12.72 29.72 -11.06
N TYR A 254 -12.12 28.53 -10.85
CA TYR A 254 -10.67 28.37 -10.76
C TYR A 254 -10.01 28.37 -12.15
N GLU A 255 -8.89 29.07 -12.25
CA GLU A 255 -8.00 29.08 -13.41
C GLU A 255 -6.74 28.23 -13.16
N ASN A 256 -6.34 28.13 -11.89
CA ASN A 256 -5.12 27.46 -11.48
C ASN A 256 -5.42 26.35 -10.48
N VAL A 257 -4.56 25.34 -10.46
CA VAL A 257 -4.55 24.29 -9.45
C VAL A 257 -3.13 24.15 -8.90
N VAL A 258 -3.01 24.10 -7.58
CA VAL A 258 -1.78 23.71 -6.88
C VAL A 258 -2.00 22.32 -6.31
N LEU A 259 -1.12 21.38 -6.69
CA LEU A 259 -1.12 20.00 -6.20
C LEU A 259 -0.03 19.81 -5.13
N LEU A 260 -0.42 19.21 -4.02
CA LEU A 260 0.48 18.81 -2.93
C LEU A 260 0.15 17.38 -2.48
N PRO A 261 1.13 16.61 -1.99
CA PRO A 261 0.82 15.34 -1.35
C PRO A 261 0.25 15.56 0.07
N LEU A 262 -0.81 14.81 0.41
CA LEU A 262 -1.29 14.63 1.77
C LEU A 262 -0.68 13.34 2.34
N MET A 263 0.63 13.30 2.33
CA MET A 263 1.46 12.18 2.78
C MET A 263 2.65 12.73 3.55
N VAL A 264 3.13 11.99 4.54
CA VAL A 264 4.27 12.43 5.37
C VAL A 264 5.52 12.61 4.54
N VAL A 265 5.73 11.73 3.56
CA VAL A 265 6.83 11.79 2.58
C VAL A 265 6.29 12.11 1.20
N ALA A 266 7.07 12.78 0.35
CA ALA A 266 6.79 12.95 -1.07
C ALA A 266 7.63 11.94 -1.88
N GLY A 267 7.22 10.68 -1.82
CA GLY A 267 7.86 9.54 -2.48
C GLY A 267 7.38 9.32 -3.92
N ASP A 268 7.24 8.06 -4.31
CA ASP A 268 6.90 7.65 -5.66
C ASP A 268 5.57 8.24 -6.14
N HIS A 269 4.49 8.08 -5.38
CA HIS A 269 3.17 8.64 -5.71
C HIS A 269 3.21 10.16 -5.95
N ALA A 270 3.93 10.91 -5.14
CA ALA A 270 4.02 12.36 -5.31
C ALA A 270 4.81 12.76 -6.56
N ASN A 271 5.82 11.98 -6.96
CA ASN A 271 6.65 12.25 -8.13
C ASN A 271 6.04 11.74 -9.42
N ASN A 272 5.37 10.60 -9.41
CA ASN A 272 4.82 9.94 -10.58
C ASN A 272 3.31 10.17 -10.72
N ASP A 273 2.48 9.70 -9.79
CA ASP A 273 1.02 9.80 -9.91
C ASP A 273 0.52 11.24 -9.79
N MET A 274 1.15 12.06 -8.92
CA MET A 274 0.75 13.47 -8.78
C MET A 274 1.42 14.36 -9.82
N ALA A 275 2.76 14.37 -9.89
CA ALA A 275 3.56 15.34 -10.63
C ALA A 275 4.16 14.80 -11.93
N GLY A 276 3.99 13.52 -12.24
CA GLY A 276 4.49 12.87 -13.45
C GLY A 276 3.91 13.42 -14.75
N ASP A 277 4.46 12.96 -15.87
CA ASP A 277 4.05 13.37 -17.22
C ASP A 277 3.15 12.30 -17.89
N GLU A 278 2.82 11.21 -17.22
CA GLU A 278 1.97 10.15 -17.74
C GLU A 278 0.51 10.64 -17.90
N GLU A 279 -0.26 9.95 -18.74
CA GLU A 279 -1.60 10.41 -19.14
C GLU A 279 -2.59 10.44 -17.97
N ASP A 280 -2.41 9.57 -17.00
CA ASP A 280 -3.23 9.37 -15.79
C ASP A 280 -2.71 10.13 -14.57
N SER A 281 -1.53 10.79 -14.66
CA SER A 281 -1.07 11.62 -13.57
C SER A 281 -2.02 12.78 -13.29
N TRP A 282 -2.19 13.13 -12.01
CA TRP A 282 -3.07 14.24 -11.59
C TRP A 282 -2.74 15.54 -12.32
N LYS A 283 -1.45 15.85 -12.49
CA LYS A 283 -0.99 17.01 -13.26
C LYS A 283 -1.50 16.98 -14.69
N THR A 284 -1.35 15.84 -15.38
CA THR A 284 -1.75 15.71 -16.78
C THR A 284 -3.25 15.75 -16.94
N VAL A 285 -4.01 15.02 -16.11
CA VAL A 285 -5.47 15.02 -16.12
C VAL A 285 -6.02 16.43 -15.91
N LEU A 286 -5.57 17.12 -14.84
CA LEU A 286 -6.04 18.49 -14.55
C LEU A 286 -5.60 19.50 -15.60
N THR A 287 -4.43 19.32 -16.23
CA THR A 287 -4.00 20.15 -17.35
C THR A 287 -4.90 19.95 -18.58
N ASN A 288 -5.29 18.70 -18.87
CA ASN A 288 -6.21 18.37 -19.96
C ASN A 288 -7.62 18.91 -19.71
N GLU A 289 -8.02 19.05 -18.44
CA GLU A 289 -9.26 19.73 -18.04
C GLU A 289 -9.18 21.26 -18.18
N GLY A 290 -8.03 21.82 -18.52
CA GLY A 290 -7.84 23.24 -18.85
C GLY A 290 -7.27 24.09 -17.72
N TYR A 291 -6.89 23.50 -16.59
CA TYR A 291 -6.26 24.23 -15.49
C TYR A 291 -4.76 24.45 -15.72
N LYS A 292 -4.23 25.52 -15.15
CA LYS A 292 -2.78 25.72 -15.03
C LYS A 292 -2.32 25.05 -13.74
N VAL A 293 -1.62 23.93 -13.87
CA VAL A 293 -1.24 23.10 -12.73
C VAL A 293 0.18 23.42 -12.28
N LYS A 294 0.34 23.61 -10.96
CA LYS A 294 1.62 23.68 -10.26
C LYS A 294 1.71 22.54 -9.26
N CYS A 295 2.74 21.70 -9.37
CA CYS A 295 3.03 20.67 -8.37
C CYS A 295 4.05 21.19 -7.34
N VAL A 296 3.77 20.93 -6.07
CA VAL A 296 4.66 21.15 -4.93
C VAL A 296 4.94 19.80 -4.30
N VAL A 297 6.08 19.21 -4.63
CA VAL A 297 6.46 17.85 -4.21
C VAL A 297 7.16 17.93 -2.85
N GLU A 298 6.39 18.29 -1.83
CA GLU A 298 6.84 18.45 -0.44
C GLU A 298 5.94 17.62 0.49
N GLY A 299 6.53 16.71 1.28
CA GLY A 299 5.77 15.90 2.23
C GLY A 299 5.36 16.67 3.49
N LEU A 300 4.32 16.21 4.18
CA LEU A 300 3.84 16.82 5.43
C LEU A 300 4.92 16.88 6.51
N GLY A 301 5.86 15.90 6.52
CA GLY A 301 6.98 15.87 7.46
C GLY A 301 7.93 17.07 7.38
N GLN A 302 7.86 17.88 6.30
CA GLN A 302 8.61 19.14 6.19
C GLN A 302 7.96 20.32 6.94
N ILE A 303 6.72 20.15 7.40
CA ILE A 303 5.96 21.21 8.09
C ILE A 303 6.24 21.12 9.59
N GLU A 304 6.85 22.16 10.16
CA GLU A 304 7.21 22.20 11.59
C GLU A 304 6.00 21.91 12.49
N ALA A 305 4.82 22.46 12.16
CA ALA A 305 3.60 22.21 12.93
C ALA A 305 3.18 20.72 12.92
N ILE A 306 3.46 19.97 11.84
CA ILE A 306 3.22 18.51 11.78
C ILE A 306 4.24 17.76 12.64
N GLN A 307 5.51 18.17 12.63
CA GLN A 307 6.54 17.61 13.50
C GLN A 307 6.18 17.83 14.98
N ASP A 308 5.71 19.03 15.31
CA ASP A 308 5.25 19.40 16.67
C ASP A 308 4.06 18.53 17.13
N MET A 309 3.15 18.14 16.22
CA MET A 309 2.03 17.24 16.55
C MET A 309 2.53 15.84 16.93
N TYR A 310 3.47 15.26 16.19
CA TYR A 310 4.08 13.96 16.58
C TYR A 310 4.81 14.06 17.93
N ILE A 311 5.48 15.18 18.20
CA ILE A 311 6.12 15.42 19.51
C ILE A 311 5.07 15.51 20.62
N GLU A 312 3.93 16.17 20.36
CA GLU A 312 2.83 16.29 21.31
C GLU A 312 2.22 14.91 21.61
N HIS A 313 1.98 14.08 20.59
CA HIS A 313 1.51 12.70 20.76
C HIS A 313 2.46 11.86 21.61
N MET A 314 3.76 11.94 21.37
CA MET A 314 4.76 11.25 22.20
C MET A 314 4.78 11.78 23.63
N ASP A 315 4.75 13.11 23.82
CA ASP A 315 4.76 13.74 25.16
C ASP A 315 3.49 13.37 25.95
N GLU A 316 2.36 13.25 25.28
CA GLU A 316 1.09 12.77 25.87
C GLU A 316 1.14 11.29 26.23
N ALA A 317 1.66 10.44 25.33
CA ALA A 317 1.84 9.01 25.59
C ALA A 317 2.79 8.77 26.76
N MET A 318 3.90 9.52 26.83
CA MET A 318 4.86 9.45 27.95
C MET A 318 4.22 9.92 29.26
N LYS A 319 3.37 10.96 29.25
CA LYS A 319 2.68 11.46 30.43
C LYS A 319 1.57 10.54 30.91
N ALA A 320 0.86 9.91 29.98
CA ALA A 320 -0.15 8.91 30.29
C ALA A 320 0.47 7.69 30.97
N ASP A 321 1.73 7.40 30.63
CA ASP A 321 2.55 6.34 31.21
C ASP A 321 1.87 4.95 31.14
N VAL A 322 1.06 4.71 30.11
CA VAL A 322 0.35 3.46 29.88
C VAL A 322 1.24 2.52 29.07
N ALA A 323 1.58 1.39 29.65
CA ALA A 323 2.28 0.36 28.90
C ALA A 323 1.39 -0.18 27.79
N PHE A 324 2.00 -0.38 26.62
CA PHE A 324 1.35 -1.05 25.51
C PHE A 324 0.98 -2.48 25.91
N GLU A 325 -0.28 -2.82 25.78
CA GLU A 325 -0.77 -4.18 26.00
C GLU A 325 -0.79 -4.90 24.65
N ALA A 326 -0.26 -6.12 24.62
CA ALA A 326 -0.38 -6.95 23.43
C ALA A 326 -1.87 -7.06 23.05
N VAL A 327 -2.18 -6.67 21.84
CA VAL A 327 -3.46 -7.08 21.27
C VAL A 327 -3.42 -8.60 21.18
N GLU A 328 -4.54 -9.29 21.48
CA GLU A 328 -4.66 -10.64 20.98
C GLU A 328 -4.43 -10.50 19.47
N VAL A 329 -3.20 -10.69 19.07
CA VAL A 329 -2.94 -11.15 17.74
C VAL A 329 -3.74 -12.45 17.79
N GLU A 330 -4.98 -12.47 17.23
CA GLU A 330 -5.37 -13.72 16.63
C GLU A 330 -4.11 -14.02 15.82
N THR A 331 -3.30 -14.90 16.34
CA THR A 331 -2.40 -15.64 15.54
C THR A 331 -3.36 -16.37 14.59
N GLU A 332 -3.77 -15.70 13.53
CA GLU A 332 -3.78 -16.39 12.27
C GLU A 332 -2.41 -17.01 12.33
N ALA A 333 -2.42 -18.29 12.74
CA ALA A 333 -1.23 -19.06 13.00
C ALA A 333 -0.35 -18.68 11.85
N ALA A 334 0.80 -18.01 12.17
CA ALA A 334 1.73 -17.64 11.13
C ALA A 334 1.69 -18.87 10.27
N VAL A 335 1.12 -18.75 9.08
CA VAL A 335 1.17 -19.84 8.14
C VAL A 335 2.65 -19.89 7.93
N GLU A 336 3.33 -20.64 8.85
CA GLU A 336 4.69 -21.04 8.61
C GLU A 336 4.60 -21.53 7.17
N VAL A 337 5.28 -20.83 6.27
CA VAL A 337 5.38 -21.19 4.87
C VAL A 337 6.13 -22.52 4.79
N GLY A 338 5.47 -23.54 5.29
CA GLY A 338 5.75 -24.94 5.40
C GLY A 338 4.47 -25.74 5.17
N GLY A 339 3.30 -25.11 5.25
CA GLY A 339 2.05 -25.69 4.81
C GLY A 339 1.95 -25.55 3.29
N VAL A 340 1.97 -26.64 2.57
CA VAL A 340 1.75 -26.67 1.13
C VAL A 340 0.30 -26.25 0.91
N LEU A 341 0.07 -25.12 0.20
CA LEU A 341 -1.27 -24.76 -0.24
C LEU A 341 -1.86 -25.92 -1.04
N ALA A 342 -3.11 -26.25 -0.80
CA ALA A 342 -3.82 -27.25 -1.60
C ALA A 342 -3.84 -26.85 -3.08
N ASP A 343 -3.96 -27.82 -3.95
CA ASP A 343 -4.25 -27.54 -5.35
C ASP A 343 -5.58 -26.80 -5.44
N GLY A 344 -5.59 -25.65 -6.12
CA GLY A 344 -6.75 -24.79 -6.19
C GLY A 344 -6.43 -23.41 -6.75
N THR A 345 -7.45 -22.56 -6.83
CA THR A 345 -7.32 -21.15 -7.25
C THR A 345 -7.73 -20.25 -6.10
N TYR A 346 -6.88 -19.30 -5.76
CA TYR A 346 -7.02 -18.43 -4.61
C TYR A 346 -6.98 -16.98 -5.06
N ALA A 347 -7.91 -16.17 -4.60
CA ALA A 347 -7.76 -14.73 -4.71
C ALA A 347 -6.60 -14.29 -3.79
N ILE A 348 -5.68 -13.50 -4.32
CA ILE A 348 -4.49 -13.06 -3.61
C ILE A 348 -4.19 -11.61 -3.92
N ALA A 349 -3.82 -10.81 -2.92
CA ALA A 349 -3.30 -9.48 -3.15
C ALA A 349 -1.85 -9.55 -3.62
N VAL A 350 -1.48 -8.65 -4.53
CA VAL A 350 -0.13 -8.55 -5.07
C VAL A 350 0.33 -7.11 -4.95
N GLU A 351 1.39 -6.89 -4.22
CA GLU A 351 2.09 -5.63 -4.20
C GLU A 351 3.05 -5.53 -5.38
N SER A 352 3.08 -4.38 -6.02
CA SER A 352 4.05 -4.05 -7.07
C SER A 352 4.99 -2.96 -6.58
N SER A 353 6.28 -3.06 -6.89
CA SER A 353 7.27 -2.02 -6.60
C SER A 353 7.03 -0.69 -7.35
N SER A 354 5.99 -0.62 -8.18
CA SER A 354 5.69 0.57 -8.98
C SER A 354 4.19 0.77 -9.14
N SER A 355 3.70 1.93 -8.77
CA SER A 355 2.32 2.37 -8.98
C SER A 355 1.90 2.38 -10.46
N MET A 356 2.87 2.54 -11.38
CA MET A 356 2.63 2.49 -12.82
C MET A 356 2.47 1.06 -13.37
N PHE A 357 2.75 0.03 -12.56
CA PHE A 357 2.52 -1.37 -12.86
C PHE A 357 1.52 -1.92 -11.83
N LYS A 358 0.32 -1.34 -11.81
CA LYS A 358 -0.70 -1.67 -10.81
C LYS A 358 -1.41 -2.96 -11.18
N ILE A 359 -1.43 -3.89 -10.24
CA ILE A 359 -2.21 -5.12 -10.31
C ILE A 359 -3.60 -4.81 -9.73
N GLU A 360 -4.65 -4.93 -10.52
CA GLU A 360 -6.03 -4.71 -10.10
C GLU A 360 -6.62 -5.98 -9.48
N LYS A 361 -6.24 -7.13 -10.01
CA LYS A 361 -6.70 -8.43 -9.55
C LYS A 361 -5.61 -9.47 -9.75
N ALA A 362 -5.49 -10.40 -8.82
CA ALA A 362 -4.64 -11.58 -8.97
C ALA A 362 -5.35 -12.83 -8.47
N GLU A 363 -5.16 -13.94 -9.19
CA GLU A 363 -5.61 -15.27 -8.84
C GLU A 363 -4.40 -16.20 -8.82
N LEU A 364 -4.05 -16.70 -7.63
CA LEU A 364 -3.00 -17.70 -7.46
C LEU A 364 -3.57 -19.07 -7.78
N VAL A 365 -2.93 -19.79 -8.68
CA VAL A 365 -3.25 -21.17 -9.04
C VAL A 365 -2.17 -22.09 -8.51
N VAL A 366 -2.55 -23.02 -7.65
CA VAL A 366 -1.69 -24.07 -7.12
C VAL A 366 -2.09 -25.38 -7.79
N ALA A 367 -1.14 -26.06 -8.40
CA ALA A 367 -1.36 -27.34 -9.03
C ALA A 367 -0.10 -28.21 -8.89
N ASP A 368 -0.24 -29.43 -8.38
CA ASP A 368 0.86 -30.35 -8.14
C ASP A 368 2.03 -29.72 -7.34
N GLY A 369 1.71 -28.86 -6.36
CA GLY A 369 2.69 -28.15 -5.53
C GLY A 369 3.45 -27.03 -6.26
N GLN A 370 3.05 -26.67 -7.48
CA GLN A 370 3.59 -25.52 -8.23
C GLN A 370 2.58 -24.37 -8.21
N MET A 371 3.11 -23.15 -8.06
CA MET A 371 2.29 -21.95 -8.04
C MET A 371 2.48 -21.13 -9.31
N SER A 372 1.38 -20.64 -9.84
CA SER A 372 1.33 -19.60 -10.87
C SER A 372 0.24 -18.61 -10.54
N ALA A 373 0.31 -17.41 -11.08
CA ALA A 373 -0.74 -16.42 -10.86
C ALA A 373 -1.21 -15.80 -12.17
N VAL A 374 -2.52 -15.59 -12.27
CA VAL A 374 -3.12 -14.77 -13.31
C VAL A 374 -3.28 -13.36 -12.71
N ILE A 375 -2.46 -12.43 -13.16
CA ILE A 375 -2.52 -11.03 -12.73
C ILE A 375 -3.21 -10.19 -13.79
N THR A 376 -4.09 -9.27 -13.37
CA THR A 376 -4.78 -8.30 -14.22
C THR A 376 -4.25 -6.90 -13.93
N LEU A 377 -3.76 -6.20 -14.95
CA LEU A 377 -3.27 -4.84 -14.81
C LEU A 377 -4.42 -3.82 -14.90
N SER A 378 -4.33 -2.74 -14.16
CA SER A 378 -5.27 -1.60 -14.25
C SER A 378 -5.18 -0.83 -15.57
N GLY A 379 -4.15 -1.07 -16.38
CA GLY A 379 -3.92 -0.38 -17.64
C GLY A 379 -3.34 -1.26 -18.73
N THR A 380 -3.29 -0.73 -19.96
CA THR A 380 -2.79 -1.44 -21.17
C THR A 380 -1.41 -0.94 -21.62
N GLY A 381 -0.65 -0.31 -20.71
CA GLY A 381 0.62 0.34 -21.00
C GLY A 381 1.80 -0.62 -21.21
N TYR A 382 1.68 -1.86 -20.79
CA TYR A 382 2.72 -2.89 -20.93
C TYR A 382 2.25 -4.01 -21.85
N THR A 383 3.15 -4.52 -22.68
CA THR A 383 2.78 -5.54 -23.70
C THR A 383 3.45 -6.89 -23.50
N LYS A 384 4.49 -6.93 -22.68
CA LYS A 384 5.22 -8.17 -22.36
C LYS A 384 5.74 -8.09 -20.94
N LEU A 385 5.81 -9.24 -20.28
CA LEU A 385 6.50 -9.44 -19.02
C LEU A 385 7.64 -10.43 -19.20
N PHE A 386 8.63 -10.35 -18.33
CA PHE A 386 9.71 -11.32 -18.22
C PHE A 386 10.00 -11.56 -16.74
N MET A 387 10.11 -12.79 -16.31
CA MET A 387 10.46 -13.11 -14.93
C MET A 387 11.97 -12.98 -14.76
N GLY A 388 12.40 -11.88 -14.13
CA GLY A 388 13.78 -11.46 -14.00
C GLY A 388 13.94 -9.98 -14.31
N THR A 389 15.18 -9.53 -14.53
CA THR A 389 15.53 -8.13 -14.77
C THR A 389 15.30 -7.69 -16.23
N GLY A 390 15.13 -6.38 -16.46
CA GLY A 390 15.03 -5.79 -17.81
C GLY A 390 16.29 -5.98 -18.65
N GLU A 391 17.46 -6.08 -18.01
CA GLU A 391 18.71 -6.40 -18.71
C GLU A 391 18.72 -7.84 -19.24
N GLU A 392 18.19 -8.79 -18.50
CA GLU A 392 18.01 -10.18 -18.90
C GLU A 392 16.94 -10.30 -19.99
N ALA A 393 15.80 -9.62 -19.80
CA ALA A 393 14.72 -9.57 -20.78
C ALA A 393 15.17 -9.02 -22.15
N ALA A 394 16.02 -8.01 -22.16
CA ALA A 394 16.57 -7.42 -23.41
C ALA A 394 17.47 -8.39 -24.18
N LYS A 395 18.00 -9.42 -23.52
CA LYS A 395 18.88 -10.44 -24.11
C LYS A 395 18.17 -11.77 -24.37
N ALA A 396 16.99 -11.93 -23.78
CA ALA A 396 16.21 -13.16 -23.86
C ALA A 396 15.60 -13.37 -25.26
N ALA A 397 15.30 -14.61 -25.58
CA ALA A 397 14.54 -14.92 -26.79
C ALA A 397 13.07 -14.51 -26.62
N GLU A 398 12.40 -14.17 -27.71
CA GLU A 398 11.03 -13.62 -27.64
C GLU A 398 10.01 -14.60 -27.02
N ASP A 399 10.25 -15.90 -27.16
CA ASP A 399 9.44 -16.96 -26.57
C ASP A 399 9.64 -17.14 -25.05
N ALA A 400 10.66 -16.51 -24.48
CA ALA A 400 10.86 -16.44 -23.03
C ALA A 400 10.03 -15.32 -22.38
N CYS A 401 9.44 -14.42 -23.19
CA CYS A 401 8.61 -13.34 -22.70
C CYS A 401 7.15 -13.79 -22.57
N ILE A 402 6.52 -13.38 -21.49
CA ILE A 402 5.10 -13.61 -21.24
C ILE A 402 4.31 -12.50 -21.92
N THR A 403 3.41 -12.86 -22.83
CA THR A 403 2.53 -11.91 -23.52
C THR A 403 1.17 -11.84 -22.82
N PHE A 404 0.54 -10.67 -22.90
CA PHE A 404 -0.79 -10.48 -22.32
C PHE A 404 -1.87 -11.25 -23.07
N VAL A 405 -2.91 -11.58 -22.33
CA VAL A 405 -4.21 -11.97 -22.86
C VAL A 405 -5.18 -10.84 -22.48
N GLU A 406 -5.89 -10.31 -23.46
CA GLU A 406 -6.88 -9.27 -23.21
C GLU A 406 -8.15 -9.93 -22.66
N ASP A 407 -8.59 -9.50 -21.47
CA ASP A 407 -9.83 -10.01 -20.89
C ASP A 407 -11.07 -9.40 -21.59
N ALA A 408 -12.26 -9.81 -21.16
CA ALA A 408 -13.53 -9.35 -21.75
C ALA A 408 -13.78 -7.83 -21.59
N ASN A 409 -13.08 -7.17 -20.66
CA ASN A 409 -13.16 -5.74 -20.36
C ASN A 409 -12.08 -4.93 -21.09
N GLY A 410 -11.17 -5.60 -21.81
CA GLY A 410 -10.02 -4.98 -22.47
C GLY A 410 -8.82 -4.79 -21.55
N ALA A 411 -8.84 -5.34 -20.34
CA ALA A 411 -7.71 -5.32 -19.43
C ALA A 411 -6.66 -6.37 -19.84
N TYR A 412 -5.40 -6.07 -19.60
CA TYR A 412 -4.30 -6.97 -19.91
C TYR A 412 -4.04 -7.91 -18.73
N THR A 413 -4.15 -9.22 -18.99
CA THR A 413 -3.88 -10.29 -18.03
C THR A 413 -2.62 -11.04 -18.40
N TYR A 414 -1.88 -11.51 -17.40
CA TYR A 414 -0.67 -12.30 -17.57
C TYR A 414 -0.69 -13.51 -16.65
N THR A 415 -0.33 -14.68 -17.16
CA THR A 415 -0.09 -15.85 -16.31
C THR A 415 1.41 -15.95 -16.05
N ILE A 416 1.82 -15.76 -14.81
CA ILE A 416 3.21 -15.76 -14.39
C ILE A 416 3.48 -16.85 -13.36
N PRO A 417 4.68 -17.47 -13.33
CA PRO A 417 5.06 -18.39 -12.26
C PRO A 417 5.26 -17.61 -10.96
N VAL A 418 4.85 -18.22 -9.84
CA VAL A 418 5.06 -17.70 -8.49
C VAL A 418 6.03 -18.64 -7.77
N ALA A 419 7.25 -18.18 -7.55
CA ALA A 419 8.28 -19.01 -6.95
C ALA A 419 8.11 -19.12 -5.43
N GLU A 420 7.65 -18.04 -4.78
CA GLU A 420 7.51 -17.95 -3.33
C GLU A 420 6.44 -16.89 -3.00
N LEU A 421 5.71 -17.10 -1.89
CA LEU A 421 4.78 -16.12 -1.33
C LEU A 421 5.52 -15.23 -0.31
N ASN A 422 5.05 -14.02 -0.11
CA ASN A 422 5.59 -13.04 0.83
C ASN A 422 7.05 -12.60 0.58
N ALA A 423 7.63 -13.03 -0.54
CA ALA A 423 8.95 -12.59 -0.97
C ALA A 423 8.85 -11.82 -2.31
N PRO A 424 9.70 -10.81 -2.54
CA PRO A 424 9.72 -10.08 -3.80
C PRO A 424 10.24 -10.98 -4.92
N ILE A 425 9.46 -11.05 -6.00
CA ILE A 425 9.79 -11.78 -7.23
C ILE A 425 10.13 -10.76 -8.31
N ASP A 426 11.34 -10.84 -8.87
CA ASP A 426 11.77 -9.96 -9.96
C ASP A 426 10.96 -10.20 -11.22
N CYS A 427 10.45 -9.12 -11.79
CA CYS A 427 9.70 -9.10 -13.03
C CYS A 427 10.09 -7.86 -13.84
N ALA A 428 10.31 -7.98 -15.13
CA ALA A 428 10.49 -6.86 -16.03
C ALA A 428 9.24 -6.68 -16.91
N ALA A 429 8.80 -5.43 -17.08
CA ALA A 429 7.63 -5.07 -17.89
C ALA A 429 8.03 -4.21 -19.09
N PHE A 430 7.60 -4.59 -20.31
CA PHE A 430 7.93 -3.86 -21.54
C PHE A 430 6.88 -2.79 -21.84
N SER A 431 7.29 -1.54 -21.73
CA SER A 431 6.43 -0.39 -21.99
C SER A 431 6.07 -0.23 -23.47
N LYS A 432 4.77 -0.23 -23.78
CA LYS A 432 4.23 0.00 -25.12
C LYS A 432 4.61 1.36 -25.70
N LYS A 433 4.69 2.39 -24.85
CA LYS A 433 4.92 3.79 -25.26
C LYS A 433 6.40 4.10 -25.47
N LYS A 434 7.26 3.57 -24.58
CA LYS A 434 8.70 3.87 -24.60
C LYS A 434 9.53 2.81 -25.31
N GLU A 435 8.95 1.63 -25.59
CA GLU A 435 9.62 0.47 -26.19
C GLU A 435 10.88 0.04 -25.41
N GLU A 436 10.82 0.14 -24.07
CA GLU A 436 11.89 -0.17 -23.14
C GLU A 436 11.38 -1.11 -22.04
N TRP A 437 12.29 -1.89 -21.43
CA TRP A 437 12.03 -2.72 -20.27
C TRP A 437 12.18 -1.92 -18.98
N TYR A 438 11.29 -2.18 -18.02
CA TYR A 438 11.32 -1.61 -16.68
C TYR A 438 11.32 -2.71 -15.65
N ASP A 439 12.28 -2.68 -14.75
CA ASP A 439 12.33 -3.61 -13.61
C ASP A 439 11.17 -3.36 -12.65
N ARG A 440 10.58 -4.46 -12.19
CA ARG A 440 9.48 -4.50 -11.24
C ARG A 440 9.72 -5.64 -10.26
N GLN A 441 9.17 -5.50 -9.07
CA GLN A 441 9.06 -6.60 -8.12
C GLN A 441 7.61 -6.80 -7.77
N LEU A 442 7.21 -8.05 -7.64
CA LEU A 442 5.86 -8.46 -7.26
C LEU A 442 5.95 -9.29 -5.99
N THR A 443 5.18 -8.93 -4.97
CA THR A 443 5.07 -9.69 -3.73
C THR A 443 3.64 -10.20 -3.57
N PHE A 444 3.47 -11.51 -3.56
CA PHE A 444 2.18 -12.19 -3.39
C PHE A 444 1.91 -12.39 -1.91
N LYS A 445 0.88 -11.74 -1.37
CA LYS A 445 0.57 -11.69 0.06
C LYS A 445 -0.26 -12.88 0.50
N SER A 446 0.38 -13.88 1.09
CA SER A 446 -0.30 -15.11 1.54
C SER A 446 -1.37 -14.86 2.59
N GLU A 447 -1.21 -13.83 3.41
CA GLU A 447 -2.18 -13.40 4.42
C GLU A 447 -3.53 -12.93 3.84
N THR A 448 -3.58 -12.68 2.54
CA THR A 448 -4.83 -12.33 1.84
C THR A 448 -5.57 -13.53 1.28
N ILE A 449 -4.96 -14.71 1.33
CA ILE A 449 -5.60 -15.98 1.00
C ILE A 449 -6.50 -16.34 2.19
N GLY A 450 -7.82 -16.49 1.96
CA GLY A 450 -8.78 -16.77 3.03
C GLY A 450 -8.43 -18.01 3.86
N ALA A 451 -8.79 -18.00 5.14
CA ALA A 451 -8.41 -19.02 6.13
C ALA A 451 -8.84 -20.48 5.80
N ASP A 452 -9.71 -20.68 4.82
CA ASP A 452 -10.16 -22.00 4.35
C ASP A 452 -9.21 -22.64 3.32
N ALA A 453 -8.06 -22.00 3.03
CA ALA A 453 -7.17 -22.35 1.94
C ALA A 453 -5.97 -23.23 2.33
N THR A 454 -5.72 -23.50 3.61
CA THR A 454 -4.56 -24.29 4.07
C THR A 454 -4.94 -25.70 4.53
N ILE A 455 -4.12 -26.68 4.14
CA ILE A 455 -4.24 -28.06 4.67
C ILE A 455 -3.35 -28.20 5.91
N GLU A 456 -3.90 -28.71 7.02
CA GLU A 456 -3.10 -29.21 8.14
C GLU A 456 -2.24 -30.40 7.68
N GLU A 457 -0.94 -30.35 8.00
CA GLU A 457 0.01 -31.44 7.75
C GLU A 457 -0.36 -32.66 8.63
N THR A 458 -1.11 -33.60 8.10
CA THR A 458 -1.13 -34.97 8.63
C THR A 458 -0.34 -35.86 7.68
N ALA A 459 0.79 -36.37 8.20
CA ALA A 459 1.57 -37.39 7.53
C ALA A 459 0.71 -38.61 7.20
N GLY A 460 0.59 -38.91 5.92
CA GLY A 460 -0.03 -40.16 5.44
C GLY A 460 -0.95 -39.92 4.26
N GLU A 461 -0.53 -40.51 3.15
CA GLU A 461 -1.27 -40.62 1.90
C GLU A 461 -2.79 -40.63 2.10
N THR A 462 -3.52 -39.71 1.43
CA THR A 462 -4.76 -40.02 0.72
C THR A 462 -5.36 -38.80 0.03
N GLU A 463 -5.57 -38.92 -1.24
CA GLU A 463 -6.62 -38.44 -2.16
C GLU A 463 -7.45 -37.18 -1.76
N ALA A 464 -7.60 -36.31 -2.77
CA ALA A 464 -8.48 -35.14 -2.85
C ALA A 464 -9.79 -35.27 -2.03
N GLU A 465 -10.00 -34.42 -1.03
CA GLU A 465 -11.29 -34.32 -0.35
C GLU A 465 -12.17 -33.30 -1.10
N ALA A 466 -13.08 -33.87 -1.90
CA ALA A 466 -14.21 -33.17 -2.47
C ALA A 466 -15.14 -32.67 -1.36
N ALA A 467 -15.87 -31.59 -1.66
CA ALA A 467 -16.98 -31.04 -0.88
C ALA A 467 -17.73 -32.12 -0.07
N ALA A 468 -18.25 -31.74 1.11
CA ALA A 468 -18.95 -32.63 2.03
C ALA A 468 -19.84 -33.64 1.30
N PRO A 469 -19.75 -34.93 1.61
CA PRO A 469 -20.37 -35.95 0.78
C PRO A 469 -21.88 -35.73 0.72
N VAL A 470 -22.35 -35.48 -0.51
CA VAL A 470 -23.75 -35.69 -0.83
C VAL A 470 -24.07 -37.13 -0.38
N ASP A 471 -25.19 -37.36 0.28
CA ASP A 471 -25.60 -38.72 0.64
C ASP A 471 -25.85 -39.55 -0.63
N THR A 472 -24.76 -39.90 -1.30
CA THR A 472 -24.70 -40.85 -2.41
C THR A 472 -24.72 -42.28 -1.90
N ALA A 473 -24.97 -42.50 -0.60
CA ALA A 473 -24.90 -43.81 0.07
C ALA A 473 -25.75 -44.89 -0.62
N ALA A 474 -26.57 -44.54 -1.60
CA ALA A 474 -27.34 -45.46 -2.42
C ALA A 474 -26.77 -45.67 -3.81
N LEU A 475 -25.77 -44.88 -4.30
CA LEU A 475 -25.20 -45.01 -5.64
C LEU A 475 -23.79 -45.61 -5.57
N THR A 476 -23.52 -46.60 -6.42
CA THR A 476 -22.18 -47.14 -6.61
C THR A 476 -21.48 -46.38 -7.73
N ASP A 477 -20.14 -46.49 -7.79
CA ASP A 477 -19.36 -45.93 -8.89
C ASP A 477 -19.93 -46.26 -10.26
N GLY A 478 -20.14 -45.24 -11.08
CA GLY A 478 -20.74 -45.41 -12.41
C GLY A 478 -21.39 -44.12 -12.94
N ASN A 479 -21.86 -44.23 -14.19
CA ASN A 479 -22.56 -43.13 -14.86
C ASN A 479 -24.07 -43.34 -14.75
N TYR A 480 -24.78 -42.27 -14.39
CA TYR A 480 -26.22 -42.27 -14.22
C TYR A 480 -26.85 -41.08 -14.96
N ASN A 481 -28.09 -41.24 -15.37
CA ASN A 481 -28.90 -40.11 -15.85
C ASN A 481 -29.76 -39.59 -14.70
N ILE A 482 -29.86 -38.26 -14.59
CA ILE A 482 -30.63 -37.58 -13.54
C ILE A 482 -31.43 -36.42 -14.12
N ASP A 483 -32.68 -36.31 -13.73
CA ASP A 483 -33.49 -35.16 -14.12
C ASP A 483 -33.01 -33.91 -13.36
N VAL A 484 -32.83 -32.79 -14.09
CA VAL A 484 -32.39 -31.52 -13.52
C VAL A 484 -33.38 -30.42 -13.87
N THR A 485 -33.57 -29.51 -12.95
CA THR A 485 -34.36 -28.28 -13.14
C THR A 485 -33.53 -27.05 -12.87
N LEU A 486 -33.73 -26.01 -13.71
CA LEU A 486 -33.16 -24.70 -13.55
C LEU A 486 -34.28 -23.70 -13.20
N SER A 487 -34.07 -22.90 -12.17
CA SER A 487 -34.95 -21.80 -11.79
C SER A 487 -34.16 -20.49 -11.76
N GLY A 488 -34.82 -19.35 -11.96
CA GLY A 488 -34.18 -18.04 -11.97
C GLY A 488 -33.99 -17.46 -13.38
N GLY A 489 -33.26 -16.37 -13.47
CA GLY A 489 -33.00 -15.64 -14.71
C GLY A 489 -34.29 -15.15 -15.40
N SER A 490 -34.26 -15.02 -16.73
CA SER A 490 -35.40 -14.55 -17.53
C SER A 490 -36.36 -15.66 -17.97
N GLY A 491 -36.06 -16.94 -17.65
CA GLY A 491 -36.83 -18.12 -18.06
C GLY A 491 -36.73 -18.48 -19.55
N LYS A 492 -35.85 -17.81 -20.31
CA LYS A 492 -35.63 -18.06 -21.75
C LYS A 492 -34.67 -19.21 -22.04
N THR A 493 -33.82 -19.54 -21.09
CA THR A 493 -32.83 -20.60 -21.16
C THR A 493 -33.10 -21.58 -20.04
N THR A 494 -32.85 -22.85 -20.31
CA THR A 494 -32.98 -23.95 -19.35
C THR A 494 -31.82 -24.93 -19.54
N LEU A 495 -31.77 -25.96 -18.72
CA LEU A 495 -30.84 -27.09 -18.89
C LEU A 495 -31.49 -28.22 -19.68
N VAL A 496 -30.66 -28.97 -20.39
CA VAL A 496 -31.06 -30.23 -20.99
C VAL A 496 -31.23 -31.25 -19.87
N SER A 497 -32.41 -31.89 -19.81
CA SER A 497 -32.71 -32.91 -18.82
C SER A 497 -33.16 -34.19 -19.55
N PRO A 498 -32.71 -35.40 -19.12
CA PRO A 498 -31.80 -35.62 -18.01
C PRO A 498 -30.35 -35.24 -18.32
N ALA A 499 -29.60 -34.83 -17.26
CA ALA A 499 -28.17 -34.69 -17.26
C ALA A 499 -27.48 -36.02 -16.95
N VAL A 500 -26.17 -36.13 -17.27
CA VAL A 500 -25.35 -37.29 -16.89
C VAL A 500 -24.59 -36.93 -15.62
N ILE A 501 -24.60 -37.80 -14.62
CA ILE A 501 -23.73 -37.75 -13.47
C ILE A 501 -22.76 -38.91 -13.46
N GLU A 502 -21.48 -38.66 -13.20
CA GLU A 502 -20.48 -39.68 -12.92
C GLU A 502 -20.29 -39.73 -11.40
N VAL A 503 -20.48 -40.89 -10.81
CA VAL A 503 -20.21 -41.16 -9.39
C VAL A 503 -18.91 -41.96 -9.32
N LYS A 504 -17.96 -41.46 -8.55
CA LYS A 504 -16.66 -42.10 -8.32
C LYS A 504 -16.22 -41.80 -6.89
N ASP A 505 -15.86 -42.84 -6.15
CA ASP A 505 -15.36 -42.77 -4.77
C ASP A 505 -16.27 -41.94 -3.81
N GLY A 506 -17.58 -41.98 -4.06
CA GLY A 506 -18.58 -41.27 -3.27
C GLY A 506 -18.82 -39.80 -3.67
N ALA A 507 -18.06 -39.25 -4.62
CA ALA A 507 -18.30 -37.96 -5.22
C ALA A 507 -19.13 -38.09 -6.51
N ALA A 508 -19.97 -37.06 -6.79
CA ALA A 508 -20.78 -37.02 -8.00
C ALA A 508 -20.47 -35.75 -8.79
N VAL A 509 -20.17 -35.88 -10.07
CA VAL A 509 -19.96 -34.78 -11.02
C VAL A 509 -21.04 -34.85 -12.11
N ALA A 510 -21.73 -33.74 -12.34
CA ALA A 510 -22.76 -33.63 -13.35
C ALA A 510 -22.21 -32.96 -14.61
N THR A 511 -22.43 -33.57 -15.76
CA THR A 511 -22.29 -32.94 -17.07
C THR A 511 -23.64 -32.33 -17.43
N ILE A 512 -23.74 -30.99 -17.32
CA ILE A 512 -24.97 -30.25 -17.63
C ILE A 512 -24.80 -29.48 -18.94
N GLN A 513 -25.85 -29.42 -19.73
CA GLN A 513 -25.89 -28.69 -20.99
C GLN A 513 -26.99 -27.65 -20.92
N TRP A 514 -26.65 -26.41 -21.20
CA TRP A 514 -27.59 -25.30 -21.37
C TRP A 514 -28.32 -25.43 -22.71
N THR A 515 -29.48 -24.83 -22.81
CA THR A 515 -30.19 -24.71 -24.11
C THR A 515 -29.77 -23.42 -24.85
N SER A 516 -28.53 -23.02 -24.69
CA SER A 516 -27.95 -21.80 -25.25
C SER A 516 -26.44 -21.91 -25.34
N PRO A 517 -25.81 -21.43 -26.44
CA PRO A 517 -24.36 -21.41 -26.58
C PRO A 517 -23.68 -20.21 -25.96
N ASN A 518 -24.42 -19.40 -25.19
CA ASN A 518 -23.96 -18.08 -24.77
C ASN A 518 -23.58 -18.03 -23.29
N TYR A 519 -23.20 -19.13 -22.68
CA TYR A 519 -22.66 -19.18 -21.32
C TYR A 519 -21.22 -19.68 -21.36
N ASP A 520 -20.29 -18.90 -20.81
CA ASP A 520 -18.85 -19.19 -20.86
C ASP A 520 -18.33 -19.75 -19.53
N TYR A 521 -18.98 -19.45 -18.40
CA TYR A 521 -18.69 -20.06 -17.12
C TYR A 521 -19.89 -20.11 -16.18
N MET A 522 -19.78 -20.99 -15.19
CA MET A 522 -20.68 -21.08 -14.05
C MET A 522 -19.90 -20.98 -12.73
N ILE A 523 -20.54 -20.47 -11.68
CA ILE A 523 -20.04 -20.52 -10.31
C ILE A 523 -21.01 -21.40 -9.51
N VAL A 524 -20.49 -22.45 -8.90
CA VAL A 524 -21.24 -23.39 -8.05
C VAL A 524 -20.46 -23.51 -6.73
N ASP A 525 -21.11 -23.22 -5.62
CA ASP A 525 -20.49 -23.21 -4.29
C ASP A 525 -19.19 -22.36 -4.25
N GLY A 526 -19.24 -21.17 -4.87
CA GLY A 526 -18.11 -20.26 -4.95
C GLY A 526 -17.02 -20.65 -5.97
N VAL A 527 -17.06 -21.83 -6.57
CA VAL A 527 -16.05 -22.32 -7.53
C VAL A 527 -16.52 -22.03 -8.96
N LYS A 528 -15.61 -21.51 -9.79
CA LYS A 528 -15.86 -21.20 -11.20
C LYS A 528 -15.57 -22.42 -12.09
N TYR A 529 -16.55 -22.82 -12.89
CA TYR A 529 -16.47 -23.90 -13.87
C TYR A 529 -16.56 -23.31 -15.28
N LEU A 530 -15.55 -23.55 -16.09
CA LEU A 530 -15.52 -23.08 -17.48
C LEU A 530 -16.30 -24.01 -18.40
N GLN A 531 -16.77 -23.47 -19.52
CA GLN A 531 -17.40 -24.24 -20.57
C GLN A 531 -16.43 -25.31 -21.10
N THR A 532 -16.88 -26.57 -21.17
CA THR A 532 -16.05 -27.71 -21.60
C THR A 532 -16.07 -27.97 -23.12
N ASN A 533 -17.02 -27.37 -23.85
CA ASN A 533 -17.12 -27.50 -25.31
C ASN A 533 -16.87 -26.14 -25.99
N THR A 534 -16.41 -26.18 -27.25
CA THR A 534 -16.13 -24.97 -28.06
C THR A 534 -17.17 -24.72 -29.16
N GLU A 535 -18.10 -25.64 -29.40
CA GLU A 535 -19.14 -25.55 -30.41
C GLU A 535 -20.47 -26.06 -29.87
N GLY A 536 -21.58 -25.45 -30.26
CA GLY A 536 -22.94 -25.82 -29.85
C GLY A 536 -23.35 -25.16 -28.54
N ASP A 537 -24.39 -25.69 -27.91
CA ASP A 537 -24.90 -25.20 -26.64
C ASP A 537 -23.90 -25.43 -25.50
N SER A 538 -23.78 -24.48 -24.58
CA SER A 538 -22.76 -24.50 -23.52
C SER A 538 -22.89 -25.71 -22.60
N VAL A 539 -21.77 -26.41 -22.37
CA VAL A 539 -21.67 -27.59 -21.51
C VAL A 539 -20.69 -27.34 -20.37
N PHE A 540 -21.07 -27.78 -19.16
CA PHE A 540 -20.24 -27.67 -17.97
C PHE A 540 -20.19 -28.96 -17.19
N GLU A 541 -19.07 -29.24 -16.57
CA GLU A 541 -18.91 -30.29 -15.56
C GLU A 541 -18.88 -29.62 -14.18
N ILE A 542 -19.86 -29.90 -13.37
CA ILE A 542 -20.03 -29.28 -12.05
C ILE A 542 -20.28 -30.35 -10.97
N PRO A 543 -19.83 -30.12 -9.73
CA PRO A 543 -20.14 -31.03 -8.63
C PRO A 543 -21.64 -31.07 -8.33
N VAL A 544 -22.15 -32.22 -7.96
CA VAL A 544 -23.50 -32.37 -7.42
C VAL A 544 -23.40 -32.14 -5.91
N ILE A 545 -23.74 -30.93 -5.45
CA ILE A 545 -23.64 -30.53 -4.04
C ILE A 545 -24.71 -31.19 -3.18
N ALA A 546 -25.94 -31.31 -3.71
CA ALA A 546 -27.04 -31.94 -3.01
C ALA A 546 -28.07 -32.48 -4.01
N PHE A 547 -28.84 -33.49 -3.60
CA PHE A 547 -30.02 -33.97 -4.31
C PHE A 547 -31.29 -33.38 -3.66
N ASP A 548 -32.32 -33.16 -4.48
CA ASP A 548 -33.64 -32.66 -4.09
C ASP A 548 -33.64 -31.32 -3.30
N VAL A 549 -32.54 -30.55 -3.45
CA VAL A 549 -32.36 -29.23 -2.87
C VAL A 549 -32.06 -28.23 -3.99
N GLU A 550 -32.59 -27.03 -3.87
CA GLU A 550 -32.25 -25.90 -4.75
C GLU A 550 -30.83 -25.40 -4.43
N VAL A 551 -29.87 -25.72 -5.30
CA VAL A 551 -28.47 -25.27 -5.18
C VAL A 551 -28.32 -23.94 -5.92
N PRO A 552 -27.95 -22.84 -5.24
CA PRO A 552 -27.70 -21.57 -5.90
C PRO A 552 -26.45 -21.65 -6.77
N VAL A 553 -26.56 -21.14 -7.99
CA VAL A 553 -25.45 -21.06 -8.96
C VAL A 553 -25.49 -19.72 -9.68
N ILE A 554 -24.36 -19.23 -10.13
CA ILE A 554 -24.25 -18.06 -10.99
C ILE A 554 -23.79 -18.55 -12.37
N ALA A 555 -24.39 -18.03 -13.46
CA ALA A 555 -23.92 -18.30 -14.79
C ALA A 555 -23.71 -17.01 -15.58
N ASN A 556 -22.54 -16.86 -16.21
CA ASN A 556 -22.21 -15.68 -16.99
C ASN A 556 -22.66 -15.85 -18.43
N THR A 557 -23.49 -14.92 -18.93
CA THR A 557 -23.94 -14.93 -20.32
C THR A 557 -23.20 -13.90 -21.16
N VAL A 558 -22.74 -14.35 -22.33
CA VAL A 558 -22.10 -13.53 -23.36
C VAL A 558 -23.07 -13.15 -24.50
N ALA A 559 -24.37 -13.38 -24.33
CA ALA A 559 -25.39 -13.07 -25.33
C ALA A 559 -25.62 -11.57 -25.57
N MET A 560 -25.17 -10.73 -24.66
CA MET A 560 -25.30 -9.27 -24.74
C MET A 560 -23.95 -8.61 -25.04
N SER A 561 -23.97 -7.36 -25.43
CA SER A 561 -22.76 -6.57 -25.74
C SER A 561 -21.80 -6.38 -24.55
N LYS A 562 -22.25 -6.70 -23.35
CA LYS A 562 -21.43 -6.85 -22.14
C LYS A 562 -21.79 -8.17 -21.49
N PRO A 563 -20.80 -9.01 -21.12
CA PRO A 563 -21.01 -10.20 -20.31
C PRO A 563 -21.75 -9.84 -19.01
N HIS A 564 -22.57 -10.76 -18.54
CA HIS A 564 -23.46 -10.49 -17.42
C HIS A 564 -23.70 -11.77 -16.60
N GLU A 565 -23.38 -11.73 -15.34
CA GLU A 565 -23.69 -12.79 -14.38
C GLU A 565 -25.16 -12.79 -14.00
N ILE A 566 -25.76 -13.95 -13.99
CA ILE A 566 -27.18 -14.17 -13.66
C ILE A 566 -27.26 -15.25 -12.60
N GLU A 567 -28.01 -14.97 -11.54
CA GLU A 567 -28.29 -15.93 -10.47
C GLU A 567 -29.36 -16.93 -10.92
N TYR A 568 -29.08 -18.21 -10.67
CA TYR A 568 -29.98 -19.33 -10.90
C TYR A 568 -29.96 -20.28 -9.70
N THR A 569 -30.91 -21.22 -9.69
CA THR A 569 -30.84 -22.39 -8.82
C THR A 569 -30.95 -23.66 -9.68
N ILE A 570 -30.15 -24.70 -9.35
CA ILE A 570 -30.21 -26.01 -9.97
C ILE A 570 -30.70 -27.01 -8.95
N THR A 571 -31.65 -27.87 -9.34
CA THR A 571 -32.10 -29.01 -8.51
C THR A 571 -31.85 -30.30 -9.27
N PHE A 572 -31.13 -31.23 -8.65
CA PHE A 572 -30.91 -32.61 -9.13
C PHE A 572 -31.92 -33.52 -8.42
N HIS A 573 -32.78 -34.20 -9.17
CA HIS A 573 -33.88 -35.00 -8.63
C HIS A 573 -33.44 -36.45 -8.37
N ALA A 574 -33.21 -36.83 -7.11
CA ALA A 574 -32.67 -38.14 -6.72
C ALA A 574 -33.57 -39.32 -7.16
N ASP A 575 -34.87 -39.10 -7.16
CA ASP A 575 -35.85 -40.14 -7.55
C ASP A 575 -35.83 -40.48 -9.06
N SER A 576 -35.18 -39.65 -9.85
CA SER A 576 -35.05 -39.78 -11.30
C SER A 576 -33.78 -40.53 -11.73
N VAL A 577 -32.87 -40.86 -10.85
CA VAL A 577 -31.58 -41.52 -11.15
C VAL A 577 -31.80 -42.88 -11.80
N LYS A 578 -31.16 -43.11 -12.95
CA LYS A 578 -31.29 -44.35 -13.75
C LYS A 578 -29.95 -44.85 -14.26
#